data_3bef12cfb96b707978d052c1f07ade18
#
_entry.id   3bef12cfb96b707978d052c1f07ade18
#
_cell.length_a   1.000
_cell.length_b   1.000
_cell.length_c   1.000
_cell.angle_alpha   90.00
_cell.angle_beta   90.00
_cell.angle_gamma   90.00
#
_symmetry.space_group_name_H-M   'P 1'
#
loop_
_entity.id
_entity.type
_entity.pdbx_description
1 polymer ?
#
loop_
_entity_poly.entity_id
_entity_poly.type
_entity_poly.pdbx_seq_one_letter_code
_entity_poly.pdbx_strand_id
1 'polypeptide(L)'
;MADADALRDVGASGRPSNEPPVPGPGPATPADDPAVMTLVDHLSELRWRLFKSLLAIAVAGTLGFLVSDQVVAILAAPIPGDEPLFFTGLGDAFAIRLKIAFVIGVVIAMPVLLYQGWAFIAPGLTANERRAARPWIPLALFFFALGVSIAYIVLPYAASFLLGFTTPDLQPLITAGSYFEFVTTMFLAFGLVMEFPIVLYGLSRVGIATSARLGASRRYVILAIAIFAAVVTPGGDLVSPLTLGLTMYVLFELTVFVIKRTGK
;
A
#
# COMPACT_ATOMS: atom_id res chain seq x y z
N MET A 1 -27.73 86.85 -36.61
CA MET A 1 -26.50 86.41 -35.93
C MET A 1 -26.51 84.92 -36.04
N ALA A 2 -26.05 84.45 -37.17
CA ALA A 2 -26.21 83.14 -37.74
C ALA A 2 -24.83 82.46 -37.78
N ASP A 3 -24.85 81.13 -37.56
CA ASP A 3 -24.14 80.18 -38.34
C ASP A 3 -22.60 80.19 -38.30
N ALA A 4 -22.05 79.37 -37.41
CA ALA A 4 -20.63 79.02 -37.43
C ALA A 4 -20.37 77.57 -37.02
N ASP A 5 -21.31 76.65 -37.26
CA ASP A 5 -21.15 75.25 -36.79
C ASP A 5 -21.33 74.14 -37.89
N ALA A 6 -21.16 74.56 -39.16
CA ALA A 6 -21.45 73.67 -40.30
C ALA A 6 -20.22 73.14 -41.09
N LEU A 7 -19.02 73.13 -40.55
CA LEU A 7 -17.83 72.79 -41.32
C LEU A 7 -16.85 71.85 -40.54
N ARG A 8 -17.35 70.79 -39.82
CA ARG A 8 -16.44 69.84 -39.19
C ARG A 8 -16.80 68.39 -39.40
N ASP A 9 -17.39 68.08 -40.50
CA ASP A 9 -17.72 66.65 -40.73
C ASP A 9 -17.36 66.19 -42.18
N VAL A 10 -16.07 66.30 -42.51
CA VAL A 10 -15.51 65.71 -43.72
C VAL A 10 -14.12 65.14 -43.38
N GLY A 11 -14.02 63.84 -43.17
CA GLY A 11 -12.66 63.22 -43.17
C GLY A 11 -12.42 62.01 -42.31
N ALA A 12 -13.30 61.06 -42.31
CA ALA A 12 -12.91 59.71 -41.86
C ALA A 12 -13.41 58.66 -42.88
N SER A 13 -12.76 58.62 -44.05
CA SER A 13 -12.90 57.53 -44.98
C SER A 13 -12.25 56.29 -44.39
N GLY A 14 -13.06 55.36 -43.89
CA GLY A 14 -12.63 54.05 -43.47
C GLY A 14 -11.97 53.27 -44.59
N ARG A 15 -10.70 52.98 -44.44
CA ARG A 15 -10.05 51.97 -45.27
C ARG A 15 -10.69 50.61 -44.94
N PRO A 16 -11.15 49.81 -45.93
CA PRO A 16 -11.54 48.44 -45.67
C PRO A 16 -10.32 47.65 -45.23
N SER A 17 -10.31 47.16 -44.00
CA SER A 17 -9.33 46.24 -43.51
C SER A 17 -9.53 44.87 -44.24
N ASN A 18 -8.70 44.62 -45.22
CA ASN A 18 -8.59 43.32 -45.92
C ASN A 18 -7.83 42.29 -45.07
N GLU A 19 -7.91 42.37 -43.76
CA GLU A 19 -7.41 41.28 -42.90
C GLU A 19 -8.42 40.13 -42.91
N PRO A 20 -8.01 38.90 -43.30
CA PRO A 20 -8.86 37.77 -43.15
C PRO A 20 -9.25 37.58 -41.68
N PRO A 21 -10.50 37.19 -41.38
CA PRO A 21 -10.93 36.99 -40.00
C PRO A 21 -9.98 35.97 -39.33
N VAL A 22 -9.40 36.40 -38.20
CA VAL A 22 -8.61 35.50 -37.33
C VAL A 22 -9.52 34.32 -36.97
N PRO A 23 -9.15 33.08 -37.28
CA PRO A 23 -9.97 31.96 -36.87
C PRO A 23 -10.14 32.02 -35.35
N GLY A 24 -11.37 32.09 -34.88
CA GLY A 24 -11.68 32.01 -33.47
C GLY A 24 -11.11 30.67 -32.92
N PRO A 25 -10.78 30.59 -31.60
CA PRO A 25 -10.33 29.34 -31.03
C PRO A 25 -11.36 28.24 -31.37
N GLY A 26 -10.91 27.24 -32.10
CA GLY A 26 -11.72 26.08 -32.43
C GLY A 26 -12.25 25.42 -31.16
N PRO A 27 -13.35 24.67 -31.21
CA PRO A 27 -13.86 23.96 -30.06
C PRO A 27 -12.72 23.15 -29.45
N ALA A 28 -12.41 23.41 -28.16
CA ALA A 28 -11.39 22.71 -27.42
C ALA A 28 -11.66 21.20 -27.54
N THR A 29 -10.70 20.49 -28.09
CA THR A 29 -10.75 19.03 -28.13
C THR A 29 -10.70 18.50 -26.69
N PRO A 30 -11.40 17.42 -26.32
CA PRO A 30 -11.37 16.85 -24.98
C PRO A 30 -9.96 16.52 -24.46
N ALA A 31 -8.95 16.50 -25.36
CA ALA A 31 -7.54 16.32 -25.04
C ALA A 31 -6.85 17.56 -24.43
N ASP A 32 -7.48 18.75 -24.52
CA ASP A 32 -6.88 20.01 -24.05
C ASP A 32 -7.40 20.42 -22.66
N ASP A 33 -8.24 19.59 -22.00
CA ASP A 33 -8.70 19.83 -20.64
C ASP A 33 -7.65 19.27 -19.65
N PRO A 34 -6.89 20.14 -18.94
CA PRO A 34 -5.85 19.71 -18.00
C PRO A 34 -6.41 18.92 -16.79
N ALA A 35 -7.73 18.79 -16.69
CA ALA A 35 -8.38 18.02 -15.63
C ALA A 35 -8.62 16.54 -16.00
N VAL A 36 -8.46 16.15 -17.27
CA VAL A 36 -8.70 14.78 -17.74
C VAL A 36 -7.38 14.10 -18.05
N MET A 37 -6.80 13.41 -17.07
CA MET A 37 -5.69 12.47 -17.33
C MET A 37 -6.17 11.35 -18.24
N THR A 38 -5.46 11.14 -19.35
CA THR A 38 -5.72 9.98 -20.21
C THR A 38 -5.31 8.69 -19.51
N LEU A 39 -5.91 7.55 -19.86
CA LEU A 39 -5.51 6.25 -19.32
C LEU A 39 -4.00 5.99 -19.50
N VAL A 40 -3.42 6.46 -20.60
CA VAL A 40 -2.00 6.32 -20.90
C VAL A 40 -1.14 7.15 -19.92
N ASP A 41 -1.58 8.37 -19.59
CA ASP A 41 -0.87 9.23 -18.63
C ASP A 41 -0.93 8.61 -17.22
N HIS A 42 -2.08 8.05 -16.83
CA HIS A 42 -2.24 7.38 -15.53
C HIS A 42 -1.35 6.13 -15.43
N LEU A 43 -1.24 5.32 -16.49
CA LEU A 43 -0.32 4.18 -16.53
C LEU A 43 1.15 4.61 -16.50
N SER A 44 1.50 5.71 -17.15
CA SER A 44 2.86 6.25 -17.12
C SER A 44 3.23 6.77 -15.72
N GLU A 45 2.27 7.40 -15.03
CA GLU A 45 2.41 7.82 -13.64
C GLU A 45 2.60 6.62 -12.71
N LEU A 46 1.81 5.55 -12.86
CA LEU A 46 1.93 4.31 -12.09
C LEU A 46 3.34 3.72 -12.22
N ARG A 47 3.85 3.60 -13.46
CA ARG A 47 5.21 3.09 -13.72
C ARG A 47 6.28 3.91 -12.99
N TRP A 48 6.19 5.24 -13.04
CA TRP A 48 7.17 6.10 -12.41
C TRP A 48 7.09 6.05 -10.87
N ARG A 49 5.89 5.95 -10.31
CA ARG A 49 5.70 5.77 -8.86
C ARG A 49 6.19 4.42 -8.38
N LEU A 50 5.93 3.35 -9.15
CA LEU A 50 6.45 2.02 -8.86
C LEU A 50 7.98 2.01 -8.88
N PHE A 51 8.60 2.66 -9.87
CA PHE A 51 10.06 2.80 -9.94
C PHE A 51 10.63 3.51 -8.70
N LYS A 52 10.02 4.62 -8.26
CA LYS A 52 10.42 5.31 -7.03
C LYS A 52 10.27 4.42 -5.78
N SER A 53 9.20 3.65 -5.71
CA SER A 53 8.96 2.71 -4.62
C SER A 53 10.02 1.61 -4.58
N LEU A 54 10.34 1.01 -5.72
CA LEU A 54 11.40 0.00 -5.84
C LEU A 54 12.78 0.58 -5.49
N LEU A 55 13.06 1.79 -5.94
CA LEU A 55 14.31 2.48 -5.60
C LEU A 55 14.41 2.74 -4.08
N ALA A 56 13.32 3.16 -3.45
CA ALA A 56 13.27 3.36 -2.01
C ALA A 56 13.53 2.06 -1.24
N ILE A 57 12.91 0.94 -1.69
CA ILE A 57 13.15 -0.39 -1.11
C ILE A 57 14.61 -0.81 -1.32
N ALA A 58 15.18 -0.60 -2.51
CA ALA A 58 16.57 -0.98 -2.82
C ALA A 58 17.56 -0.20 -1.95
N VAL A 59 17.39 1.12 -1.81
CA VAL A 59 18.24 1.95 -0.95
C VAL A 59 18.10 1.55 0.52
N ALA A 60 16.87 1.43 1.02
CA ALA A 60 16.61 1.02 2.39
C ALA A 60 17.07 -0.43 2.66
N GLY A 61 16.92 -1.34 1.68
CA GLY A 61 17.41 -2.71 1.76
C GLY A 61 18.93 -2.81 1.79
N THR A 62 19.63 -1.93 1.07
CA THR A 62 21.10 -1.84 1.17
C THR A 62 21.54 -1.44 2.58
N LEU A 63 20.85 -0.49 3.21
CA LEU A 63 21.08 -0.16 4.62
C LEU A 63 20.67 -1.31 5.54
N GLY A 64 19.56 -1.99 5.23
CA GLY A 64 19.10 -3.17 5.95
C GLY A 64 20.09 -4.34 5.91
N PHE A 65 20.84 -4.48 4.82
CA PHE A 65 21.89 -5.51 4.70
C PHE A 65 23.02 -5.30 5.70
N LEU A 66 23.38 -4.03 5.98
CA LEU A 66 24.44 -3.71 6.95
C LEU A 66 24.07 -4.07 8.41
N VAL A 67 22.77 -4.10 8.72
CA VAL A 67 22.25 -4.46 10.06
C VAL A 67 21.62 -5.85 10.10
N SER A 68 21.75 -6.62 9.02
CA SER A 68 21.07 -7.92 8.89
C SER A 68 21.48 -8.92 9.98
N ASP A 69 22.73 -8.88 10.46
CA ASP A 69 23.21 -9.80 11.50
C ASP A 69 22.50 -9.58 12.83
N GLN A 70 22.28 -8.32 13.22
CA GLN A 70 21.55 -7.97 14.43
C GLN A 70 20.08 -8.41 14.33
N VAL A 71 19.46 -8.21 13.14
CA VAL A 71 18.08 -8.61 12.92
C VAL A 71 17.94 -10.12 12.86
N VAL A 72 18.88 -10.85 12.27
CA VAL A 72 18.96 -12.31 12.34
C VAL A 72 18.95 -12.80 13.79
N ALA A 73 19.80 -12.21 14.64
CA ALA A 73 19.87 -12.58 16.06
C ALA A 73 18.54 -12.30 16.79
N ILE A 74 17.89 -11.16 16.55
CA ILE A 74 16.61 -10.80 17.16
C ILE A 74 15.50 -11.76 16.70
N LEU A 75 15.48 -12.10 15.42
CA LEU A 75 14.45 -12.98 14.86
C LEU A 75 14.69 -14.47 15.18
N ALA A 76 15.92 -14.87 15.46
CA ALA A 76 16.24 -16.24 15.92
C ALA A 76 15.97 -16.42 17.43
N ALA A 77 16.01 -15.36 18.22
CA ALA A 77 15.81 -15.42 19.66
C ALA A 77 14.49 -16.11 20.13
N PRO A 78 13.35 -15.98 19.40
CA PRO A 78 12.11 -16.66 19.78
C PRO A 78 12.05 -18.16 19.51
N ILE A 79 13.12 -18.79 18.99
CA ILE A 79 13.13 -20.25 18.73
C ILE A 79 13.13 -20.95 20.09
N PRO A 80 12.15 -21.84 20.38
CA PRO A 80 12.10 -22.59 21.61
C PRO A 80 13.27 -23.58 21.72
N GLY A 81 13.91 -23.68 22.90
CA GLY A 81 14.83 -24.76 23.23
C GLY A 81 16.28 -24.62 22.79
N ASP A 82 16.75 -23.40 22.43
CA ASP A 82 18.12 -23.12 21.95
C ASP A 82 18.59 -24.06 20.81
N GLU A 83 17.63 -24.56 20.00
CA GLU A 83 17.93 -25.42 18.88
C GLU A 83 18.77 -24.69 17.82
N PRO A 84 19.91 -25.26 17.39
CA PRO A 84 20.74 -24.62 16.39
C PRO A 84 20.05 -24.62 15.01
N LEU A 85 20.18 -23.51 14.29
CA LEU A 85 19.78 -23.44 12.90
C LEU A 85 20.87 -23.97 11.97
N PHE A 86 20.50 -24.86 11.07
CA PHE A 86 21.44 -25.49 10.13
C PHE A 86 21.30 -24.88 8.73
N PHE A 87 22.44 -24.73 8.05
CA PHE A 87 22.48 -24.41 6.63
C PHE A 87 22.52 -25.69 5.81
N THR A 88 21.77 -25.75 4.74
CA THR A 88 21.76 -26.90 3.81
C THR A 88 22.61 -26.66 2.57
N GLY A 89 22.86 -25.40 2.23
CA GLY A 89 23.63 -25.00 1.06
C GLY A 89 24.68 -23.94 1.37
N LEU A 90 25.72 -23.90 0.55
CA LEU A 90 26.81 -22.89 0.68
C LEU A 90 26.35 -21.45 0.58
N GLY A 91 25.29 -21.21 -0.22
CA GLY A 91 24.72 -19.87 -0.44
C GLY A 91 23.65 -19.43 0.53
N ASP A 92 23.18 -20.34 1.43
CA ASP A 92 22.00 -20.10 2.29
C ASP A 92 22.19 -18.89 3.19
N ALA A 93 23.36 -18.75 3.81
CA ALA A 93 23.67 -17.64 4.70
C ALA A 93 23.56 -16.27 3.97
N PHE A 94 24.04 -16.18 2.74
CA PHE A 94 23.92 -14.97 1.93
C PHE A 94 22.47 -14.70 1.51
N ALA A 95 21.77 -15.75 1.05
CA ALA A 95 20.36 -15.66 0.62
C ALA A 95 19.45 -15.19 1.75
N ILE A 96 19.66 -15.71 2.97
CA ILE A 96 18.92 -15.31 4.18
C ILE A 96 19.16 -13.83 4.49
N ARG A 97 20.41 -13.37 4.49
CA ARG A 97 20.74 -11.95 4.72
C ARG A 97 20.10 -11.04 3.68
N LEU A 98 20.11 -11.45 2.41
CA LEU A 98 19.47 -10.69 1.34
C LEU A 98 17.95 -10.62 1.51
N LYS A 99 17.33 -11.74 1.90
CA LYS A 99 15.88 -11.81 2.20
C LYS A 99 15.51 -10.90 3.38
N ILE A 100 16.26 -10.96 4.46
CA ILE A 100 16.06 -10.09 5.63
C ILE A 100 16.29 -8.63 5.27
N ALA A 101 17.34 -8.31 4.52
CA ALA A 101 17.62 -6.96 4.03
C ALA A 101 16.47 -6.42 3.19
N PHE A 102 15.85 -7.25 2.35
CA PHE A 102 14.66 -6.87 1.58
C PHE A 102 13.48 -6.54 2.49
N VAL A 103 13.20 -7.36 3.50
CA VAL A 103 12.10 -7.11 4.46
C VAL A 103 12.36 -5.83 5.26
N ILE A 104 13.58 -5.63 5.77
CA ILE A 104 13.99 -4.39 6.43
C ILE A 104 13.80 -3.20 5.46
N GLY A 105 14.19 -3.38 4.20
CA GLY A 105 14.02 -2.40 3.14
C GLY A 105 12.56 -1.99 2.96
N VAL A 106 11.63 -2.93 2.93
CA VAL A 106 10.20 -2.68 2.86
C VAL A 106 9.72 -1.92 4.11
N VAL A 107 10.12 -2.36 5.30
CA VAL A 107 9.72 -1.73 6.58
C VAL A 107 10.20 -0.28 6.65
N ILE A 108 11.45 -0.01 6.32
CA ILE A 108 12.03 1.34 6.34
C ILE A 108 11.45 2.21 5.22
N ALA A 109 11.23 1.64 4.03
CA ALA A 109 10.66 2.35 2.89
C ALA A 109 9.15 2.59 3.02
N MET A 110 8.47 1.97 4.01
CA MET A 110 7.00 2.02 4.14
C MET A 110 6.41 3.43 4.10
N PRO A 111 6.98 4.47 4.74
CA PRO A 111 6.48 5.84 4.61
C PRO A 111 6.48 6.35 3.17
N VAL A 112 7.51 5.98 2.40
CA VAL A 112 7.62 6.35 0.98
C VAL A 112 6.61 5.57 0.16
N LEU A 113 6.45 4.27 0.41
CA LEU A 113 5.50 3.40 -0.28
C LEU A 113 4.07 3.91 -0.10
N LEU A 114 3.68 4.20 1.13
CA LEU A 114 2.36 4.75 1.46
C LEU A 114 2.14 6.11 0.80
N TYR A 115 3.15 6.97 0.79
CA TYR A 115 3.09 8.25 0.10
C TYR A 115 2.92 8.08 -1.42
N GLN A 116 3.68 7.17 -2.06
CA GLN A 116 3.55 6.92 -3.50
C GLN A 116 2.19 6.33 -3.85
N GLY A 117 1.68 5.38 -3.05
CA GLY A 117 0.35 4.81 -3.21
C GLY A 117 -0.75 5.87 -3.06
N TRP A 118 -0.67 6.70 -2.02
CA TRP A 118 -1.61 7.79 -1.81
C TRP A 118 -1.56 8.82 -2.95
N ALA A 119 -0.36 9.22 -3.37
CA ALA A 119 -0.19 10.20 -4.43
C ALA A 119 -0.69 9.68 -5.79
N PHE A 120 -0.71 8.36 -6.02
CA PHE A 120 -1.33 7.73 -7.19
C PHE A 120 -2.86 7.81 -7.16
N ILE A 121 -3.46 7.68 -5.98
CA ILE A 121 -4.92 7.73 -5.81
C ILE A 121 -5.44 9.18 -5.75
N ALA A 122 -4.63 10.11 -5.25
CA ALA A 122 -5.01 11.49 -4.99
C ALA A 122 -5.56 12.29 -6.19
N PRO A 123 -5.11 12.09 -7.45
CA PRO A 123 -5.70 12.76 -8.60
C PRO A 123 -7.17 12.39 -8.85
N GLY A 124 -7.58 11.16 -8.50
CA GLY A 124 -8.97 10.70 -8.64
C GLY A 124 -9.92 11.18 -7.53
N LEU A 125 -9.42 11.92 -6.54
CA LEU A 125 -10.20 12.43 -5.41
C LEU A 125 -10.54 13.92 -5.58
N THR A 126 -11.73 14.31 -5.17
CA THR A 126 -12.11 15.73 -5.05
C THR A 126 -11.25 16.47 -4.03
N ALA A 127 -11.17 17.79 -4.10
CA ALA A 127 -10.36 18.61 -3.19
C ALA A 127 -10.71 18.37 -1.70
N ASN A 128 -12.00 18.16 -1.40
CA ASN A 128 -12.46 17.86 -0.04
C ASN A 128 -12.05 16.48 0.42
N GLU A 129 -12.16 15.46 -0.45
CA GLU A 129 -11.74 14.09 -0.17
C GLU A 129 -10.23 13.98 0.02
N ARG A 130 -9.46 14.67 -0.81
CA ARG A 130 -7.99 14.74 -0.69
C ARG A 130 -7.56 15.33 0.65
N ARG A 131 -8.25 16.41 1.13
CA ARG A 131 -7.96 16.99 2.45
C ARG A 131 -8.30 16.04 3.58
N ALA A 132 -9.44 15.35 3.48
CA ALA A 132 -9.88 14.37 4.47
C ALA A 132 -9.00 13.11 4.51
N ALA A 133 -8.32 12.76 3.42
CA ALA A 133 -7.46 11.57 3.32
C ALA A 133 -6.01 11.81 3.81
N ARG A 134 -5.56 13.05 3.99
CA ARG A 134 -4.19 13.34 4.47
C ARG A 134 -3.80 12.63 5.77
N PRO A 135 -4.66 12.55 6.81
CA PRO A 135 -4.31 11.86 8.05
C PRO A 135 -4.21 10.34 7.91
N TRP A 136 -4.56 9.77 6.75
CA TRP A 136 -4.51 8.32 6.56
C TRP A 136 -3.10 7.78 6.38
N ILE A 137 -2.15 8.59 5.87
CA ILE A 137 -0.75 8.18 5.72
C ILE A 137 -0.12 7.85 7.08
N PRO A 138 -0.16 8.73 8.09
CA PRO A 138 0.37 8.38 9.41
C PRO A 138 -0.42 7.26 10.08
N LEU A 139 -1.74 7.16 9.84
CA LEU A 139 -2.55 6.06 10.34
C LEU A 139 -2.17 4.72 9.69
N ALA A 140 -1.91 4.70 8.38
CA ALA A 140 -1.38 3.55 7.67
C ALA A 140 -0.04 3.11 8.26
N LEU A 141 0.89 4.02 8.43
CA LEU A 141 2.19 3.71 9.02
C LEU A 141 2.05 3.12 10.44
N PHE A 142 1.09 3.63 11.23
CA PHE A 142 0.78 3.06 12.54
C PHE A 142 0.24 1.63 12.43
N PHE A 143 -0.70 1.36 11.52
CA PHE A 143 -1.24 0.01 11.32
C PHE A 143 -0.19 -0.96 10.80
N PHE A 144 0.66 -0.54 9.87
CA PHE A 144 1.78 -1.36 9.41
C PHE A 144 2.71 -1.74 10.56
N ALA A 145 3.13 -0.75 11.38
CA ALA A 145 3.98 -1.00 12.54
C ALA A 145 3.30 -1.94 13.56
N LEU A 146 1.99 -1.78 13.76
CA LEU A 146 1.20 -2.68 14.60
C LEU A 146 1.19 -4.11 14.04
N GLY A 147 1.05 -4.28 12.71
CA GLY A 147 1.12 -5.58 12.04
C GLY A 147 2.46 -6.27 12.24
N VAL A 148 3.56 -5.55 12.02
CA VAL A 148 4.92 -6.03 12.28
C VAL A 148 5.10 -6.44 13.75
N SER A 149 4.55 -5.65 14.68
CA SER A 149 4.61 -5.95 16.11
C SER A 149 3.81 -7.22 16.48
N ILE A 150 2.61 -7.39 15.91
CA ILE A 150 1.80 -8.60 16.10
C ILE A 150 2.54 -9.83 15.53
N ALA A 151 3.16 -9.72 14.35
CA ALA A 151 3.96 -10.80 13.77
C ALA A 151 5.07 -11.25 14.74
N TYR A 152 5.79 -10.29 15.34
CA TYR A 152 6.85 -10.60 16.31
C TYR A 152 6.30 -11.30 17.57
N ILE A 153 5.14 -10.86 18.09
CA ILE A 153 4.50 -11.47 19.26
C ILE A 153 4.00 -12.89 18.95
N VAL A 154 3.45 -13.12 17.75
CA VAL A 154 2.89 -14.42 17.33
C VAL A 154 3.98 -15.43 17.02
N LEU A 155 5.16 -14.98 16.58
CA LEU A 155 6.26 -15.83 16.13
C LEU A 155 6.63 -16.97 17.10
N PRO A 156 6.88 -16.73 18.40
CA PRO A 156 7.22 -17.82 19.33
C PRO A 156 6.07 -18.83 19.52
N TYR A 157 4.82 -18.37 19.48
CA TYR A 157 3.66 -19.28 19.62
C TYR A 157 3.49 -20.16 18.39
N ALA A 158 3.68 -19.61 17.20
CA ALA A 158 3.63 -20.37 15.95
C ALA A 158 4.78 -21.39 15.86
N ALA A 159 6.01 -20.99 16.23
CA ALA A 159 7.15 -21.88 16.30
C ALA A 159 6.94 -22.99 17.34
N SER A 160 6.46 -22.66 18.55
CA SER A 160 6.16 -23.64 19.59
C SER A 160 5.06 -24.63 19.17
N PHE A 161 4.03 -24.15 18.45
CA PHE A 161 2.99 -25.02 17.91
C PHE A 161 3.57 -26.06 16.94
N LEU A 162 4.40 -25.63 15.98
CA LEU A 162 5.02 -26.53 15.00
C LEU A 162 5.95 -27.54 15.68
N LEU A 163 6.76 -27.12 16.64
CA LEU A 163 7.66 -27.97 17.38
C LEU A 163 6.94 -28.89 18.38
N GLY A 164 5.69 -28.57 18.75
CA GLY A 164 4.88 -29.38 19.65
C GLY A 164 4.48 -30.77 19.09
N PHE A 165 4.67 -30.99 17.78
CA PHE A 165 4.44 -32.29 17.14
C PHE A 165 5.67 -33.19 17.08
N THR A 166 6.78 -32.77 17.69
CA THR A 166 8.01 -33.56 17.75
C THR A 166 7.84 -34.72 18.74
N THR A 167 8.47 -35.87 18.41
CA THR A 167 8.48 -37.06 19.24
C THR A 167 9.93 -37.55 19.42
N PRO A 168 10.23 -38.44 20.39
CA PRO A 168 11.58 -38.97 20.53
C PRO A 168 12.15 -39.59 19.25
N ASP A 169 11.26 -40.12 18.39
CA ASP A 169 11.65 -40.79 17.12
C ASP A 169 11.64 -39.78 15.93
N LEU A 170 11.06 -38.58 16.08
CA LEU A 170 10.96 -37.55 15.06
C LEU A 170 11.52 -36.25 15.60
N GLN A 171 12.83 -36.11 15.51
CA GLN A 171 13.54 -34.89 15.94
C GLN A 171 13.55 -33.85 14.80
N PRO A 172 13.27 -32.56 15.09
CA PRO A 172 13.29 -31.54 14.08
C PRO A 172 14.72 -31.18 13.67
N LEU A 173 14.98 -31.13 12.38
CA LEU A 173 16.17 -30.49 11.85
C LEU A 173 15.76 -29.12 11.26
N ILE A 174 15.89 -28.07 12.06
CA ILE A 174 15.43 -26.75 11.64
C ILE A 174 16.49 -26.13 10.73
N THR A 175 16.17 -25.97 9.45
CA THR A 175 17.07 -25.27 8.53
C THR A 175 16.85 -23.76 8.64
N ALA A 176 17.95 -23.00 8.63
CA ALA A 176 17.91 -21.54 8.66
C ALA A 176 17.09 -20.97 7.49
N GLY A 177 17.19 -21.62 6.30
CA GLY A 177 16.43 -21.22 5.12
C GLY A 177 14.92 -21.26 5.33
N SER A 178 14.38 -22.39 5.80
CA SER A 178 12.94 -22.55 6.04
C SER A 178 12.44 -21.68 7.18
N TYR A 179 13.22 -21.55 8.26
CA TYR A 179 12.86 -20.68 9.38
C TYR A 179 12.75 -19.21 8.95
N PHE A 180 13.78 -18.65 8.31
CA PHE A 180 13.73 -17.24 7.89
C PHE A 180 12.77 -17.00 6.73
N GLU A 181 12.43 -18.01 5.94
CA GLU A 181 11.33 -17.92 4.97
C GLU A 181 9.98 -17.76 5.67
N PHE A 182 9.71 -18.60 6.66
CA PHE A 182 8.52 -18.51 7.50
C PHE A 182 8.42 -17.13 8.16
N VAL A 183 9.48 -16.71 8.86
CA VAL A 183 9.52 -15.43 9.58
C VAL A 183 9.30 -14.25 8.63
N THR A 184 10.07 -14.14 7.56
CA THR A 184 10.00 -12.99 6.64
C THR A 184 8.66 -12.90 5.95
N THR A 185 8.08 -14.02 5.53
CA THR A 185 6.74 -14.05 4.93
C THR A 185 5.68 -13.64 5.94
N MET A 186 5.78 -14.12 7.18
CA MET A 186 4.86 -13.75 8.25
C MET A 186 4.89 -12.24 8.55
N PHE A 187 6.07 -11.64 8.66
CA PHE A 187 6.21 -10.20 8.89
C PHE A 187 5.63 -9.36 7.75
N LEU A 188 5.89 -9.73 6.50
CA LEU A 188 5.30 -9.06 5.35
C LEU A 188 3.78 -9.24 5.29
N ALA A 189 3.30 -10.45 5.56
CA ALA A 189 1.87 -10.75 5.56
C ALA A 189 1.12 -9.90 6.60
N PHE A 190 1.56 -9.95 7.86
CA PHE A 190 0.92 -9.17 8.93
C PHE A 190 1.05 -7.67 8.71
N GLY A 191 2.22 -7.18 8.27
CA GLY A 191 2.42 -5.76 7.97
C GLY A 191 1.47 -5.26 6.87
N LEU A 192 1.42 -5.96 5.73
CA LEU A 192 0.58 -5.56 4.60
C LEU A 192 -0.92 -5.74 4.87
N VAL A 193 -1.30 -6.78 5.59
CA VAL A 193 -2.71 -7.03 5.95
C VAL A 193 -3.28 -5.92 6.83
N MET A 194 -2.46 -5.33 7.69
CA MET A 194 -2.88 -4.21 8.52
C MET A 194 -3.20 -2.93 7.72
N GLU A 195 -2.82 -2.85 6.46
CA GLU A 195 -3.25 -1.77 5.54
C GLU A 195 -4.68 -1.95 5.03
N PHE A 196 -5.26 -3.15 5.20
CA PHE A 196 -6.60 -3.48 4.70
C PHE A 196 -7.70 -2.47 5.11
N PRO A 197 -7.76 -1.96 6.36
CA PRO A 197 -8.76 -0.97 6.78
C PRO A 197 -8.70 0.32 5.95
N ILE A 198 -7.49 0.78 5.64
CA ILE A 198 -7.25 2.03 4.90
C ILE A 198 -7.65 1.87 3.45
N VAL A 199 -7.27 0.74 2.83
CA VAL A 199 -7.69 0.38 1.48
C VAL A 199 -9.22 0.30 1.39
N LEU A 200 -9.86 -0.43 2.32
CA LEU A 200 -11.31 -0.61 2.34
C LEU A 200 -12.05 0.72 2.57
N TYR A 201 -11.56 1.56 3.46
CA TYR A 201 -12.12 2.87 3.70
C TYR A 201 -11.92 3.79 2.48
N GLY A 202 -10.76 3.73 1.82
CA GLY A 202 -10.51 4.42 0.56
C GLY A 202 -11.51 4.05 -0.53
N LEU A 203 -11.75 2.74 -0.73
CA LEU A 203 -12.75 2.24 -1.67
C LEU A 203 -14.18 2.71 -1.33
N SER A 204 -14.46 2.86 -0.04
CA SER A 204 -15.75 3.41 0.41
C SER A 204 -15.91 4.89 0.03
N ARG A 205 -14.85 5.67 0.10
CA ARG A 205 -14.89 7.08 -0.31
C ARG A 205 -15.16 7.27 -1.80
N VAL A 206 -14.63 6.38 -2.62
CA VAL A 206 -14.89 6.36 -4.07
C VAL A 206 -16.28 5.76 -4.42
N GLY A 207 -17.03 5.27 -3.41
CA GLY A 207 -18.38 4.72 -3.61
C GLY A 207 -18.40 3.25 -4.08
N ILE A 208 -17.25 2.58 -4.17
CA ILE A 208 -17.15 1.16 -4.55
C ILE A 208 -17.63 0.26 -3.42
N ALA A 209 -17.20 0.53 -2.18
CA ALA A 209 -17.49 -0.25 -0.98
C ALA A 209 -18.43 0.53 -0.03
N THR A 210 -19.75 0.40 -0.21
CA THR A 210 -20.72 1.02 0.71
C THR A 210 -20.96 0.16 1.95
N SER A 211 -21.33 0.77 3.08
CA SER A 211 -21.62 0.06 4.33
C SER A 211 -22.71 -1.00 4.17
N ALA A 212 -23.70 -0.74 3.31
CA ALA A 212 -24.79 -1.68 3.01
C ALA A 212 -24.27 -2.91 2.26
N ARG A 213 -23.44 -2.71 1.22
CA ARG A 213 -22.82 -3.80 0.45
C ARG A 213 -21.88 -4.63 1.31
N LEU A 214 -21.03 -3.99 2.10
CA LEU A 214 -20.12 -4.68 3.01
C LEU A 214 -20.87 -5.49 4.05
N GLY A 215 -21.96 -4.95 4.62
CA GLY A 215 -22.81 -5.64 5.57
C GLY A 215 -23.50 -6.88 4.98
N ALA A 216 -24.01 -6.77 3.75
CA ALA A 216 -24.63 -7.89 3.02
C ALA A 216 -23.62 -8.98 2.62
N SER A 217 -22.36 -8.60 2.39
CA SER A 217 -21.29 -9.49 1.90
C SER A 217 -20.48 -10.14 3.02
N ARG A 218 -20.80 -9.94 4.31
CA ARG A 218 -20.01 -10.42 5.46
C ARG A 218 -19.58 -11.88 5.35
N ARG A 219 -20.51 -12.78 5.00
CA ARG A 219 -20.22 -14.21 4.87
C ARG A 219 -19.15 -14.51 3.83
N TYR A 220 -19.14 -13.76 2.73
CA TYR A 220 -18.13 -13.91 1.68
C TYR A 220 -16.79 -13.30 2.09
N VAL A 221 -16.83 -12.18 2.83
CA VAL A 221 -15.61 -11.55 3.37
C VAL A 221 -14.94 -12.46 4.40
N ILE A 222 -15.71 -13.09 5.31
CA ILE A 222 -15.17 -14.06 6.27
C ILE A 222 -14.50 -15.23 5.54
N LEU A 223 -15.18 -15.79 4.53
CA LEU A 223 -14.61 -16.87 3.73
C LEU A 223 -13.34 -16.43 2.99
N ALA A 224 -13.35 -15.24 2.38
CA ALA A 224 -12.19 -14.70 1.70
C ALA A 224 -11.01 -14.45 2.66
N ILE A 225 -11.28 -13.92 3.86
CA ILE A 225 -10.28 -13.76 4.92
C ILE A 225 -9.69 -15.11 5.33
N ALA A 226 -10.52 -16.13 5.56
CA ALA A 226 -10.06 -17.46 5.95
C ALA A 226 -9.16 -18.10 4.88
N ILE A 227 -9.58 -18.04 3.60
CA ILE A 227 -8.78 -18.55 2.49
C ILE A 227 -7.47 -17.74 2.36
N PHE A 228 -7.55 -16.43 2.40
CA PHE A 228 -6.38 -15.56 2.29
C PHE A 228 -5.38 -15.84 3.42
N ALA A 229 -5.83 -15.87 4.67
CA ALA A 229 -5.00 -16.15 5.82
C ALA A 229 -4.30 -17.53 5.70
N ALA A 230 -5.04 -18.55 5.26
CA ALA A 230 -4.48 -19.90 5.07
C ALA A 230 -3.45 -19.98 3.93
N VAL A 231 -3.62 -19.19 2.86
CA VAL A 231 -2.70 -19.19 1.70
C VAL A 231 -1.45 -18.38 1.97
N VAL A 232 -1.60 -17.24 2.67
CA VAL A 232 -0.50 -16.27 2.86
C VAL A 232 0.40 -16.65 4.02
N THR A 233 -0.10 -17.38 5.03
CA THR A 233 0.75 -17.84 6.14
C THR A 233 1.51 -19.09 5.75
N PRO A 234 2.85 -19.04 5.70
CA PRO A 234 3.69 -20.21 5.39
C PRO A 234 3.78 -21.14 6.61
N GLY A 235 4.19 -22.39 6.37
CA GLY A 235 4.62 -23.31 7.42
C GLY A 235 3.58 -24.33 7.91
N GLY A 236 2.30 -24.21 7.52
CA GLY A 236 1.26 -25.19 7.91
C GLY A 236 0.89 -25.15 9.39
N ASP A 237 1.28 -24.10 10.15
CA ASP A 237 0.84 -23.88 11.51
C ASP A 237 -0.62 -23.39 11.56
N LEU A 238 -1.27 -23.55 12.71
CA LEU A 238 -2.65 -23.10 12.91
C LEU A 238 -2.72 -21.73 13.58
N VAL A 239 -1.66 -21.33 14.28
CA VAL A 239 -1.62 -20.12 15.10
C VAL A 239 -1.57 -18.87 14.23
N SER A 240 -0.67 -18.85 13.22
CA SER A 240 -0.50 -17.70 12.33
C SER A 240 -1.74 -17.39 11.50
N PRO A 241 -2.37 -18.36 10.76
CA PRO A 241 -3.56 -18.04 9.97
C PRO A 241 -4.78 -17.70 10.84
N LEU A 242 -4.93 -18.30 12.02
CA LEU A 242 -6.00 -17.92 12.94
C LEU A 242 -5.82 -16.49 13.46
N THR A 243 -4.61 -16.13 13.89
CA THR A 243 -4.32 -14.78 14.38
C THR A 243 -4.48 -13.74 13.26
N LEU A 244 -3.95 -14.04 12.06
CA LEU A 244 -4.07 -13.17 10.91
C LEU A 244 -5.54 -12.98 10.51
N GLY A 245 -6.30 -14.08 10.39
CA GLY A 245 -7.71 -14.06 10.02
C GLY A 245 -8.58 -13.34 11.04
N LEU A 246 -8.34 -13.59 12.35
CA LEU A 246 -9.05 -12.88 13.41
C LEU A 246 -8.75 -11.38 13.38
N THR A 247 -7.50 -11.02 13.23
CA THR A 247 -7.07 -9.61 13.13
C THR A 247 -7.74 -8.93 11.93
N MET A 248 -7.71 -9.57 10.75
CA MET A 248 -8.40 -9.06 9.56
C MET A 248 -9.90 -8.88 9.78
N TYR A 249 -10.55 -9.84 10.42
CA TYR A 249 -11.98 -9.76 10.68
C TYR A 249 -12.34 -8.62 11.64
N VAL A 250 -11.57 -8.46 12.73
CA VAL A 250 -11.75 -7.33 13.66
C VAL A 250 -11.55 -6.00 12.94
N LEU A 251 -10.52 -5.87 12.13
CA LEU A 251 -10.25 -4.68 11.33
C LEU A 251 -11.35 -4.41 10.30
N PHE A 252 -11.89 -5.45 9.67
CA PHE A 252 -13.02 -5.33 8.76
C PHE A 252 -14.26 -4.77 9.47
N GLU A 253 -14.67 -5.33 10.62
CA GLU A 253 -15.83 -4.85 11.37
C GLU A 253 -15.63 -3.41 11.89
N LEU A 254 -14.42 -3.10 12.38
CA LEU A 254 -14.07 -1.74 12.78
C LEU A 254 -14.20 -0.76 11.60
N THR A 255 -13.71 -1.13 10.43
CA THR A 255 -13.78 -0.31 9.22
C THR A 255 -15.23 -0.11 8.77
N VAL A 256 -16.05 -1.16 8.75
CA VAL A 256 -17.48 -1.07 8.43
C VAL A 256 -18.20 -0.16 9.44
N PHE A 257 -17.87 -0.24 10.73
CA PHE A 257 -18.40 0.64 11.76
C PHE A 257 -18.05 2.12 11.50
N VAL A 258 -16.78 2.40 11.16
CA VAL A 258 -16.33 3.77 10.82
C VAL A 258 -17.05 4.29 9.58
N ILE A 259 -17.17 3.46 8.52
CA ILE A 259 -17.89 3.82 7.28
C ILE A 259 -19.35 4.18 7.59
N LYS A 260 -20.04 3.38 8.40
CA LYS A 260 -21.42 3.68 8.84
C LYS A 260 -21.54 5.01 9.58
N ARG A 261 -20.57 5.32 10.44
CA ARG A 261 -20.56 6.58 11.21
C ARG A 261 -20.27 7.81 10.34
N THR A 262 -19.54 7.64 9.25
CA THR A 262 -19.20 8.73 8.31
C THR A 262 -20.27 8.95 7.22
N GLY A 263 -21.43 8.25 7.29
CA GLY A 263 -22.59 8.54 6.45
C GLY A 263 -22.51 8.01 5.01
N LYS A 264 -21.75 6.94 4.76
CA LYS A 264 -21.68 6.26 3.45
C LYS A 264 -22.03 4.77 3.52
#